data_d380bc8bd6fe93440703a3c95a5a3834
#
_entry.id   d380bc8bd6fe93440703a3c95a5a3834
#
_cell.length_a   1.000
_cell.length_b   1.000
_cell.length_c   1.000
_cell.angle_alpha   90.00
_cell.angle_beta   90.00
_cell.angle_gamma   90.00
#
_symmetry.space_group_name_H-M   'P 1'
#
loop_
_entity.id
_entity.type
_entity.pdbx_description
1 polymer ?
#
loop_
_entity_poly.entity_id
_entity_poly.type
_entity_poly.pdbx_seq_one_letter_code
_entity_poly.pdbx_strand_id
1 'polypeptide(L)'
;TQETLSEVQERRRQFMADASHEMRTPLTTINGLLEGLQYNAIPENQKENAIKLMQNETARLIRLVNENLDYEKIRTNQIQIVVKKFNGTEALENIVTQLTAKAEAAGNQLYLDTTEPIDVYADYDRFVQVVVNIVQNAIQFTENGEIHIALEKGYLETIVRISDTGIGMTEEQILNIWDRYYKVDPSRKNTKYGESGLGLPIVQQLVRLHKGKINVESELGKGTTFIISFPDVEITEN
;
A
#
# COMPACT_ATOMS: atom_id res chain seq x y z
N THR A 1 27.75 3.68 -2.10
CA THR A 1 28.06 4.66 -3.17
C THR A 1 27.31 5.96 -2.90
N GLN A 2 28.04 7.05 -2.78
CA GLN A 2 27.43 8.37 -2.66
C GLN A 2 26.79 8.73 -4.00
N GLU A 3 25.51 9.05 -3.98
CA GLU A 3 24.81 9.58 -5.14
C GLU A 3 25.41 10.94 -5.51
N THR A 4 25.60 11.17 -6.81
CA THR A 4 25.99 12.47 -7.31
C THR A 4 24.84 13.45 -7.17
N LEU A 5 25.16 14.75 -7.10
CA LEU A 5 24.14 15.81 -7.08
C LEU A 5 23.22 15.75 -8.30
N SER A 6 23.77 15.38 -9.45
CA SER A 6 23.02 15.22 -10.70
C SER A 6 21.98 14.09 -10.62
N GLU A 7 22.35 12.95 -10.03
CA GLU A 7 21.43 11.83 -9.82
C GLU A 7 20.30 12.19 -8.86
N VAL A 8 20.61 12.91 -7.79
CA VAL A 8 19.62 13.39 -6.82
C VAL A 8 18.63 14.36 -7.49
N GLN A 9 19.13 15.29 -8.29
CA GLN A 9 18.29 16.25 -9.01
C GLN A 9 17.41 15.56 -10.04
N GLU A 10 17.94 14.59 -10.80
CA GLU A 10 17.18 13.84 -11.78
C GLU A 10 16.07 13.02 -11.13
N ARG A 11 16.36 12.37 -10.01
CA ARG A 11 15.37 11.62 -9.24
C ARG A 11 14.26 12.53 -8.72
N ARG A 12 14.60 13.71 -8.22
CA ARG A 12 13.63 14.71 -7.77
C ARG A 12 12.75 15.19 -8.91
N ARG A 13 13.34 15.46 -10.06
CA ARG A 13 12.60 15.86 -11.26
C ARG A 13 11.64 14.77 -11.70
N GLN A 14 12.08 13.51 -11.73
CA GLN A 14 11.24 12.36 -12.09
C GLN A 14 10.09 12.17 -11.09
N PHE A 15 10.35 12.33 -9.80
CA PHE A 15 9.32 12.27 -8.78
C PHE A 15 8.24 13.33 -9.01
N MET A 16 8.62 14.56 -9.29
CA MET A 16 7.66 15.64 -9.54
C MET A 16 6.85 15.40 -10.81
N ALA A 17 7.49 14.88 -11.86
CA ALA A 17 6.83 14.54 -13.11
C ALA A 17 5.80 13.41 -12.92
N ASP A 18 6.16 12.35 -12.22
CA ASP A 18 5.29 11.21 -11.94
C ASP A 18 4.10 11.62 -11.06
N ALA A 19 4.35 12.39 -9.99
CA ALA A 19 3.31 12.90 -9.11
C ALA A 19 2.32 13.79 -9.88
N SER A 20 2.83 14.69 -10.72
CA SER A 20 2.00 15.58 -11.54
C SER A 20 1.13 14.78 -12.51
N HIS A 21 1.68 13.75 -13.15
CA HIS A 21 0.94 12.90 -14.07
C HIS A 21 -0.20 12.14 -13.37
N GLU A 22 0.09 11.52 -12.22
CA GLU A 22 -0.91 10.77 -11.45
C GLU A 22 -2.02 11.67 -10.88
N MET A 23 -1.71 12.94 -10.55
CA MET A 23 -2.69 13.90 -10.04
C MET A 23 -3.54 14.52 -11.15
N ARG A 24 -2.99 14.63 -12.37
CA ARG A 24 -3.70 15.21 -13.51
C ARG A 24 -4.93 14.42 -13.92
N THR A 25 -4.85 13.09 -13.88
CA THR A 25 -5.94 12.20 -14.29
C THR A 25 -7.23 12.44 -13.50
N PRO A 26 -7.23 12.39 -12.14
CA PRO A 26 -8.45 12.69 -11.37
C PRO A 26 -8.92 14.14 -11.54
N LEU A 27 -8.00 15.10 -11.65
CA LEU A 27 -8.34 16.50 -11.88
C LEU A 27 -9.03 16.71 -13.23
N THR A 28 -8.56 16.05 -14.28
CA THR A 28 -9.17 16.11 -15.61
C THR A 28 -10.59 15.53 -15.59
N THR A 29 -10.80 14.42 -14.90
CA THR A 29 -12.12 13.81 -14.73
C THR A 29 -13.08 14.73 -13.99
N ILE A 30 -12.65 15.33 -12.88
CA ILE A 30 -13.46 16.29 -12.10
C ILE A 30 -13.82 17.49 -12.96
N ASN A 31 -12.85 18.07 -13.66
CA ASN A 31 -13.07 19.22 -14.50
C ASN A 31 -14.06 18.92 -15.65
N GLY A 32 -13.93 17.77 -16.30
CA GLY A 32 -14.85 17.34 -17.36
C GLY A 32 -16.29 17.20 -16.86
N LEU A 33 -16.49 16.64 -15.67
CA LEU A 33 -17.80 16.51 -15.06
C LEU A 33 -18.38 17.86 -14.66
N LEU A 34 -17.57 18.79 -14.14
CA LEU A 34 -17.98 20.13 -13.83
C LEU A 34 -18.43 20.91 -15.09
N GLU A 35 -17.69 20.80 -16.18
CA GLU A 35 -18.08 21.39 -17.47
C GLU A 35 -19.40 20.80 -17.99
N GLY A 36 -19.55 19.45 -17.87
CA GLY A 36 -20.80 18.78 -18.23
C GLY A 36 -22.00 19.30 -17.45
N LEU A 37 -21.85 19.57 -16.16
CA LEU A 37 -22.89 20.17 -15.33
C LEU A 37 -23.14 21.62 -15.70
N GLN A 38 -22.08 22.38 -15.95
CA GLN A 38 -22.17 23.81 -16.32
C GLN A 38 -22.95 24.01 -17.60
N TYR A 39 -22.76 23.20 -18.61
CA TYR A 39 -23.38 23.30 -19.92
C TYR A 39 -24.62 22.42 -20.12
N ASN A 40 -25.15 21.85 -19.04
CA ASN A 40 -26.31 20.94 -19.06
C ASN A 40 -26.15 19.74 -19.99
N ALA A 41 -24.93 19.27 -20.18
CA ALA A 41 -24.61 18.09 -20.98
C ALA A 41 -24.87 16.78 -20.24
N ILE A 42 -25.09 16.81 -18.93
CA ILE A 42 -25.38 15.63 -18.11
C ILE A 42 -26.87 15.55 -17.88
N PRO A 43 -27.53 14.43 -18.24
CA PRO A 43 -28.98 14.26 -18.00
C PRO A 43 -29.30 14.38 -16.49
N GLU A 44 -30.49 14.86 -16.18
CA GLU A 44 -30.94 15.11 -14.80
C GLU A 44 -30.85 13.86 -13.94
N ASN A 45 -31.22 12.69 -14.50
CA ASN A 45 -31.12 11.39 -13.81
C ASN A 45 -29.69 10.88 -13.59
N GLN A 46 -28.66 11.54 -14.16
CA GLN A 46 -27.25 11.21 -14.01
C GLN A 46 -26.46 12.22 -13.16
N LYS A 47 -27.09 13.31 -12.73
CA LYS A 47 -26.41 14.36 -11.95
C LYS A 47 -25.89 13.87 -10.61
N GLU A 48 -26.68 13.06 -9.91
CA GLU A 48 -26.27 12.49 -8.63
C GLU A 48 -25.05 11.55 -8.79
N ASN A 49 -25.05 10.72 -9.83
CA ASN A 49 -23.92 9.85 -10.16
C ASN A 49 -22.66 10.66 -10.50
N ALA A 50 -22.83 11.75 -11.24
CA ALA A 50 -21.71 12.66 -11.57
C ALA A 50 -21.09 13.28 -10.32
N ILE A 51 -21.92 13.71 -9.36
CA ILE A 51 -21.45 14.25 -8.07
C ILE A 51 -20.69 13.19 -7.27
N LYS A 52 -21.23 11.97 -7.18
CA LYS A 52 -20.55 10.86 -6.49
C LYS A 52 -19.20 10.55 -7.12
N LEU A 53 -19.13 10.54 -8.44
CA LEU A 53 -17.88 10.30 -9.17
C LEU A 53 -16.86 11.40 -8.89
N MET A 54 -17.26 12.66 -8.87
CA MET A 54 -16.39 13.78 -8.49
C MET A 54 -15.90 13.66 -7.05
N GLN A 55 -16.76 13.25 -6.12
CA GLN A 55 -16.38 13.03 -4.72
C GLN A 55 -15.35 11.91 -4.59
N ASN A 56 -15.53 10.80 -5.32
CA ASN A 56 -14.59 9.68 -5.32
C ASN A 56 -13.23 10.08 -5.88
N GLU A 57 -13.21 10.84 -6.97
CA GLU A 57 -11.98 11.33 -7.57
C GLU A 57 -11.26 12.35 -6.67
N THR A 58 -12.01 13.20 -5.97
CA THR A 58 -11.46 14.13 -5.00
C THR A 58 -10.83 13.40 -3.82
N ALA A 59 -11.51 12.39 -3.28
CA ALA A 59 -10.98 11.56 -2.20
C ALA A 59 -9.69 10.84 -2.62
N ARG A 60 -9.66 10.32 -3.85
CA ARG A 60 -8.47 9.71 -4.45
C ARG A 60 -7.32 10.70 -4.55
N LEU A 61 -7.58 11.92 -5.00
CA LEU A 61 -6.58 12.98 -5.12
C LEU A 61 -5.99 13.35 -3.75
N ILE A 62 -6.83 13.46 -2.73
CA ILE A 62 -6.40 13.74 -1.36
C ILE A 62 -5.45 12.64 -0.86
N ARG A 63 -5.79 11.36 -1.11
CA ARG A 63 -4.90 10.24 -0.76
C ARG A 63 -3.56 10.31 -1.50
N LEU A 64 -3.57 10.62 -2.79
CA LEU A 64 -2.36 10.77 -3.59
C LEU A 64 -1.44 11.87 -3.02
N VAL A 65 -2.01 13.01 -2.66
CA VAL A 65 -1.26 14.12 -2.06
C VAL A 65 -0.63 13.68 -0.73
N ASN A 66 -1.41 13.08 0.15
CA ASN A 66 -0.95 12.65 1.48
C ASN A 66 0.12 11.56 1.38
N GLU A 67 -0.04 10.59 0.50
CA GLU A 67 0.93 9.52 0.30
C GLU A 67 2.23 10.02 -0.31
N ASN A 68 2.18 10.99 -1.23
CA ASN A 68 3.38 11.62 -1.76
C ASN A 68 4.15 12.38 -0.68
N LEU A 69 3.43 13.10 0.19
CA LEU A 69 4.04 13.80 1.33
C LEU A 69 4.67 12.80 2.32
N ASP A 70 3.95 11.73 2.66
CA ASP A 70 4.46 10.67 3.54
C ASP A 70 5.69 9.99 2.95
N TYR A 71 5.65 9.63 1.67
CA TYR A 71 6.78 9.02 0.99
C TYR A 71 8.04 9.89 1.09
N GLU A 72 7.92 11.19 0.81
CA GLU A 72 9.06 12.12 0.89
C GLU A 72 9.59 12.27 2.33
N LYS A 73 8.72 12.36 3.32
CA LYS A 73 9.13 12.42 4.73
C LYS A 73 9.88 11.17 5.17
N ILE A 74 9.39 10.00 4.75
CA ILE A 74 10.03 8.71 5.06
C ILE A 74 11.38 8.60 4.36
N ARG A 75 11.42 8.94 3.07
CA ARG A 75 12.63 8.85 2.26
C ARG A 75 13.76 9.75 2.78
N THR A 76 13.43 10.94 3.25
CA THR A 76 14.40 11.92 3.77
C THR A 76 14.68 11.76 5.26
N ASN A 77 14.24 10.68 5.89
CA ASN A 77 14.40 10.39 7.31
C ASN A 77 13.81 11.48 8.23
N GLN A 78 12.76 12.18 7.80
CA GLN A 78 12.07 13.19 8.60
C GLN A 78 11.07 12.57 9.58
N ILE A 79 10.81 11.28 9.47
CA ILE A 79 9.92 10.53 10.37
C ILE A 79 10.78 9.80 11.40
N GLN A 80 10.47 9.99 12.68
CA GLN A 80 11.04 9.20 13.77
C GLN A 80 10.20 7.94 13.97
N ILE A 81 10.88 6.81 13.96
CA ILE A 81 10.30 5.51 14.32
C ILE A 81 10.44 5.34 15.83
N VAL A 82 9.33 5.13 16.52
CA VAL A 82 9.29 4.85 17.97
C VAL A 82 8.98 3.37 18.13
N VAL A 83 10.02 2.55 18.28
CA VAL A 83 9.88 1.10 18.42
C VAL A 83 9.48 0.74 19.83
N LYS A 84 8.38 0.00 19.97
CA LYS A 84 7.88 -0.56 21.24
C LYS A 84 7.46 -2.00 21.03
N LYS A 85 7.52 -2.78 22.12
CA LYS A 85 6.99 -4.14 22.14
C LYS A 85 5.46 -4.10 22.26
N PHE A 86 4.76 -4.84 21.41
CA PHE A 86 3.31 -5.00 21.49
C PHE A 86 2.89 -6.40 21.03
N ASN A 87 1.65 -6.78 21.37
CA ASN A 87 1.06 -8.03 20.90
C ASN A 87 0.74 -7.93 19.42
N GLY A 88 1.56 -8.57 18.59
CA GLY A 88 1.41 -8.55 17.13
C GLY A 88 0.19 -9.31 16.65
N THR A 89 -0.15 -10.41 17.31
CA THR A 89 -1.34 -11.20 16.96
C THR A 89 -2.61 -10.37 17.14
N GLU A 90 -2.73 -9.66 18.25
CA GLU A 90 -3.87 -8.77 18.50
C GLU A 90 -3.94 -7.64 17.46
N ALA A 91 -2.80 -7.04 17.13
CA ALA A 91 -2.74 -6.01 16.08
C ALA A 91 -3.23 -6.55 14.73
N LEU A 92 -2.84 -7.78 14.36
CA LEU A 92 -3.28 -8.42 13.12
C LEU A 92 -4.77 -8.79 13.17
N GLU A 93 -5.30 -9.23 14.31
CA GLU A 93 -6.73 -9.46 14.49
C GLU A 93 -7.56 -8.21 14.21
N ASN A 94 -7.11 -7.07 14.73
CA ASN A 94 -7.76 -5.77 14.50
C ASN A 94 -7.72 -5.38 13.02
N ILE A 95 -6.60 -5.60 12.35
CA ILE A 95 -6.44 -5.33 10.92
C ILE A 95 -7.39 -6.22 10.09
N VAL A 96 -7.47 -7.51 10.39
CA VAL A 96 -8.38 -8.45 9.73
C VAL A 96 -9.82 -7.99 9.90
N THR A 97 -10.23 -7.64 11.11
CA THR A 97 -11.57 -7.12 11.38
C THR A 97 -11.88 -5.89 10.53
N GLN A 98 -10.92 -4.97 10.43
CA GLN A 98 -11.07 -3.74 9.67
C GLN A 98 -11.18 -4.00 8.15
N LEU A 99 -10.44 -4.96 7.62
CA LEU A 99 -10.33 -5.17 6.17
C LEU A 99 -11.23 -6.28 5.62
N THR A 100 -11.91 -7.04 6.48
CA THR A 100 -12.77 -8.16 6.06
C THR A 100 -13.86 -7.70 5.10
N ALA A 101 -14.52 -6.58 5.37
CA ALA A 101 -15.57 -6.05 4.50
C ALA A 101 -15.04 -5.71 3.09
N LYS A 102 -13.86 -5.13 3.00
CA LYS A 102 -13.22 -4.83 1.71
C LYS A 102 -12.84 -6.09 0.94
N ALA A 103 -12.31 -7.09 1.65
CA ALA A 103 -11.95 -8.37 1.05
C ALA A 103 -13.19 -9.08 0.50
N GLU A 104 -14.25 -9.15 1.27
CA GLU A 104 -15.51 -9.79 0.87
C GLU A 104 -16.18 -9.05 -0.29
N ALA A 105 -16.13 -7.73 -0.32
CA ALA A 105 -16.64 -6.93 -1.44
C ALA A 105 -15.92 -7.24 -2.76
N ALA A 106 -14.66 -7.68 -2.70
CA ALA A 106 -13.90 -8.15 -3.86
C ALA A 106 -14.04 -9.67 -4.10
N GLY A 107 -14.90 -10.35 -3.35
CA GLY A 107 -15.10 -11.80 -3.44
C GLY A 107 -14.05 -12.63 -2.74
N ASN A 108 -13.19 -12.01 -1.93
CA ASN A 108 -12.08 -12.68 -1.26
C ASN A 108 -12.39 -13.03 0.19
N GLN A 109 -11.76 -14.10 0.68
CA GLN A 109 -11.75 -14.47 2.08
C GLN A 109 -10.41 -14.07 2.70
N LEU A 110 -10.47 -13.43 3.86
CA LEU A 110 -9.29 -12.96 4.60
C LEU A 110 -9.16 -13.75 5.90
N TYR A 111 -8.02 -14.40 6.10
CA TYR A 111 -7.73 -15.25 7.25
C TYR A 111 -6.51 -14.79 8.02
N LEU A 112 -6.59 -14.86 9.34
CA LEU A 112 -5.42 -14.84 10.23
C LEU A 112 -5.16 -16.26 10.71
N ASP A 113 -4.04 -16.83 10.29
CA ASP A 113 -3.69 -18.23 10.56
C ASP A 113 -3.05 -18.43 11.94
N THR A 114 -2.51 -17.36 12.52
CA THR A 114 -1.86 -17.39 13.82
C THR A 114 -2.86 -17.11 14.94
N THR A 115 -2.89 -17.96 15.94
CA THR A 115 -3.79 -17.84 17.11
C THR A 115 -3.05 -17.53 18.41
N GLU A 116 -1.81 -18.01 18.54
CA GLU A 116 -0.98 -17.75 19.73
C GLU A 116 -0.50 -16.30 19.78
N PRO A 117 -0.39 -15.70 20.99
CA PRO A 117 0.16 -14.37 21.15
C PRO A 117 1.65 -14.34 20.79
N ILE A 118 2.03 -13.45 19.88
CA ILE A 118 3.41 -13.24 19.45
C ILE A 118 3.71 -11.75 19.52
N ASP A 119 4.77 -11.39 20.23
CA ASP A 119 5.20 -10.02 20.38
C ASP A 119 5.99 -9.53 19.16
N VAL A 120 5.75 -8.28 18.77
CA VAL A 120 6.47 -7.57 17.72
C VAL A 120 7.14 -6.33 18.32
N TYR A 121 8.34 -6.03 17.87
CA TYR A 121 9.06 -4.80 18.18
C TYR A 121 9.01 -3.89 16.95
N ALA A 122 8.18 -2.88 16.99
CA ALA A 122 8.00 -1.94 15.89
C ALA A 122 7.34 -0.66 16.36
N ASP A 123 7.32 0.35 15.51
CA ASP A 123 6.41 1.47 15.64
C ASP A 123 5.00 0.97 15.29
N TYR A 124 4.09 0.99 16.26
CA TYR A 124 2.76 0.39 16.11
C TYR A 124 2.01 0.92 14.89
N ASP A 125 1.94 2.24 14.74
CA ASP A 125 1.19 2.86 13.64
C ASP A 125 1.82 2.52 12.29
N ARG A 126 3.14 2.45 12.23
CA ARG A 126 3.86 2.10 11.01
C ARG A 126 3.77 0.60 10.69
N PHE A 127 3.77 -0.24 11.70
CA PHE A 127 3.49 -1.68 11.52
C PHE A 127 2.10 -1.88 10.91
N VAL A 128 1.09 -1.23 11.45
CA VAL A 128 -0.28 -1.29 10.92
C VAL A 128 -0.32 -0.79 9.47
N GLN A 129 0.35 0.32 9.18
CA GLN A 129 0.42 0.87 7.82
C GLN A 129 1.06 -0.10 6.83
N VAL A 130 2.15 -0.74 7.21
CA VAL A 130 2.83 -1.75 6.39
C VAL A 130 1.90 -2.91 6.07
N VAL A 131 1.28 -3.50 7.08
CA VAL A 131 0.40 -4.66 6.90
C VAL A 131 -0.85 -4.28 6.09
N VAL A 132 -1.50 -3.17 6.41
CA VAL A 132 -2.69 -2.69 5.69
C VAL A 132 -2.37 -2.46 4.21
N ASN A 133 -1.25 -1.83 3.89
CA ASN A 133 -0.86 -1.58 2.50
C ASN A 133 -0.67 -2.88 1.72
N ILE A 134 -0.06 -3.88 2.32
CA ILE A 134 0.17 -5.18 1.66
C ILE A 134 -1.12 -5.96 1.52
N VAL A 135 -1.97 -5.98 2.55
CA VAL A 135 -3.27 -6.67 2.48
C VAL A 135 -4.18 -6.03 1.45
N GLN A 136 -4.22 -4.70 1.37
CA GLN A 136 -4.98 -3.99 0.34
C GLN A 136 -4.49 -4.31 -1.07
N ASN A 137 -3.17 -4.42 -1.24
CA ASN A 137 -2.57 -4.89 -2.50
C ASN A 137 -3.01 -6.31 -2.83
N ALA A 138 -3.02 -7.21 -1.86
CA ALA A 138 -3.50 -8.58 -2.04
C ALA A 138 -4.98 -8.63 -2.43
N ILE A 139 -5.82 -7.82 -1.80
CA ILE A 139 -7.26 -7.72 -2.14
C ILE A 139 -7.43 -7.25 -3.58
N GLN A 140 -6.64 -6.28 -4.01
CA GLN A 140 -6.73 -5.71 -5.35
C GLN A 140 -6.38 -6.73 -6.44
N PHE A 141 -5.36 -7.55 -6.21
CA PHE A 141 -4.85 -8.51 -7.20
C PHE A 141 -5.39 -9.93 -7.05
N THR A 142 -6.36 -10.13 -6.16
CA THR A 142 -7.03 -11.42 -5.96
C THR A 142 -8.52 -11.27 -6.28
N GLU A 143 -9.04 -12.19 -7.05
CA GLU A 143 -10.46 -12.25 -7.43
C GLU A 143 -11.02 -13.59 -7.00
N ASN A 144 -12.06 -13.58 -6.15
CA ASN A 144 -12.73 -14.80 -5.65
C ASN A 144 -11.75 -15.83 -5.07
N GLY A 145 -10.77 -15.34 -4.32
CA GLY A 145 -9.72 -16.17 -3.75
C GLY A 145 -9.54 -15.95 -2.25
N GLU A 146 -8.35 -16.27 -1.79
CA GLU A 146 -8.00 -16.23 -0.37
C GLU A 146 -6.77 -15.38 -0.11
N ILE A 147 -6.77 -14.72 1.05
CA ILE A 147 -5.65 -13.97 1.59
C ILE A 147 -5.39 -14.47 3.00
N HIS A 148 -4.17 -14.92 3.25
CA HIS A 148 -3.74 -15.47 4.54
C HIS A 148 -2.66 -14.61 5.15
N ILE A 149 -2.85 -14.25 6.42
CA ILE A 149 -1.87 -13.53 7.23
C ILE A 149 -1.38 -14.48 8.33
N ALA A 150 -0.08 -14.63 8.47
CA ALA A 150 0.53 -15.42 9.53
C ALA A 150 1.65 -14.63 10.20
N LEU A 151 1.82 -14.86 11.50
CA LEU A 151 2.86 -14.28 12.31
C LEU A 151 3.64 -15.40 12.96
N GLU A 152 4.97 -15.36 12.87
CA GLU A 152 5.84 -16.36 13.49
C GLU A 152 7.06 -15.71 14.12
N LYS A 153 7.58 -16.35 15.16
CA LYS A 153 8.81 -15.93 15.81
C LYS A 153 10.00 -16.59 15.13
N GLY A 154 10.93 -15.78 14.63
CA GLY A 154 12.19 -16.23 14.09
C GLY A 154 13.32 -16.01 15.10
N TYR A 155 14.56 -16.21 14.64
CA TYR A 155 15.74 -15.92 15.44
C TYR A 155 15.98 -14.41 15.51
N LEU A 156 15.79 -13.83 16.70
CA LEU A 156 15.94 -12.39 16.96
C LEU A 156 15.08 -11.50 16.04
N GLU A 157 13.97 -12.03 15.55
CA GLU A 157 13.06 -11.31 14.68
C GLU A 157 11.64 -11.88 14.79
N THR A 158 10.68 -11.11 14.34
CA THR A 158 9.30 -11.56 14.13
C THR A 158 8.97 -11.43 12.65
N ILE A 159 8.35 -12.46 12.08
CA ILE A 159 8.08 -12.56 10.65
C ILE A 159 6.58 -12.50 10.41
N VAL A 160 6.16 -11.59 9.53
CA VAL A 160 4.79 -11.50 9.02
C VAL A 160 4.78 -12.05 7.61
N ARG A 161 3.89 -13.02 7.33
CA ARG A 161 3.66 -13.55 6.00
C ARG A 161 2.27 -13.17 5.54
N ILE A 162 2.17 -12.60 4.35
CA ILE A 162 0.89 -12.23 3.75
C ILE A 162 0.85 -12.87 2.36
N SER A 163 -0.01 -13.88 2.21
CA SER A 163 -0.13 -14.68 0.99
C SER A 163 -1.48 -14.51 0.36
N ASP A 164 -1.52 -14.39 -0.96
CA ASP A 164 -2.75 -14.35 -1.74
C ASP A 164 -2.73 -15.41 -2.85
N THR A 165 -3.92 -15.79 -3.30
CA THR A 165 -4.14 -16.69 -4.44
C THR A 165 -4.49 -15.91 -5.71
N GLY A 166 -3.95 -14.71 -5.84
CA GLY A 166 -4.23 -13.80 -6.95
C GLY A 166 -3.49 -14.10 -8.24
N ILE A 167 -3.38 -13.09 -9.07
CA ILE A 167 -2.79 -13.22 -10.41
C ILE A 167 -1.31 -13.55 -10.40
N GLY A 168 -0.61 -13.29 -9.32
CA GLY A 168 0.83 -13.45 -9.25
C GLY A 168 1.59 -12.47 -10.14
N MET A 169 2.91 -12.63 -10.16
CA MET A 169 3.82 -11.74 -10.88
C MET A 169 4.92 -12.55 -11.56
N THR A 170 5.43 -12.02 -12.68
CA THR A 170 6.66 -12.49 -13.30
C THR A 170 7.88 -12.04 -12.53
N GLU A 171 9.04 -12.65 -12.77
CA GLU A 171 10.30 -12.23 -12.15
C GLU A 171 10.64 -10.76 -12.45
N GLU A 172 10.37 -10.30 -13.65
CA GLU A 172 10.59 -8.92 -14.06
C GLU A 172 9.68 -7.95 -13.28
N GLN A 173 8.40 -8.30 -13.12
CA GLN A 173 7.45 -7.50 -12.34
C GLN A 173 7.89 -7.37 -10.89
N ILE A 174 8.34 -8.46 -10.29
CA ILE A 174 8.82 -8.47 -8.88
C ILE A 174 9.96 -7.45 -8.68
N LEU A 175 10.83 -7.28 -9.66
CA LEU A 175 11.93 -6.31 -9.58
C LEU A 175 11.44 -4.86 -9.60
N ASN A 176 10.29 -4.60 -10.19
CA ASN A 176 9.77 -3.25 -10.42
C ASN A 176 8.69 -2.79 -9.45
N ILE A 177 8.14 -3.68 -8.61
CA ILE A 177 7.01 -3.33 -7.71
C ILE A 177 7.37 -2.28 -6.65
N TRP A 178 8.65 -2.06 -6.40
CA TRP A 178 9.12 -1.08 -5.43
C TRP A 178 9.27 0.32 -6.02
N ASP A 179 9.15 0.42 -7.36
CA ASP A 179 9.23 1.70 -8.05
C ASP A 179 7.92 2.47 -7.87
N ARG A 180 8.05 3.79 -7.71
CA ARG A 180 6.88 4.67 -7.56
C ARG A 180 5.98 4.58 -8.78
N TYR A 181 4.68 4.45 -8.53
CA TYR A 181 3.63 4.42 -9.55
C TYR A 181 3.72 3.24 -10.53
N TYR A 182 4.56 2.23 -10.22
CA TYR A 182 4.59 1.02 -11.02
C TYR A 182 3.26 0.26 -10.89
N LYS A 183 2.70 -0.17 -12.01
CA LYS A 183 1.45 -0.94 -12.06
C LYS A 183 1.71 -2.27 -12.74
N VAL A 184 1.42 -3.36 -12.04
CA VAL A 184 1.54 -4.73 -12.57
C VAL A 184 0.59 -4.93 -13.75
N ASP A 185 -0.62 -4.37 -13.65
CA ASP A 185 -1.61 -4.38 -14.71
C ASP A 185 -2.14 -2.97 -14.96
N PRO A 186 -1.58 -2.25 -15.97
CA PRO A 186 -2.03 -0.90 -16.30
C PRO A 186 -3.50 -0.81 -16.74
N SER A 187 -4.08 -1.93 -17.22
CA SER A 187 -5.47 -1.97 -17.65
C SER A 187 -6.46 -2.04 -16.48
N ARG A 188 -6.01 -2.49 -15.31
CA ARG A 188 -6.81 -2.49 -14.09
C ARG A 188 -6.90 -1.09 -13.52
N LYS A 189 -7.84 -0.33 -14.01
CA LYS A 189 -8.25 0.95 -13.41
C LYS A 189 -9.10 0.69 -12.17
N ASN A 190 -8.66 -0.17 -11.27
CA ASN A 190 -9.42 -0.40 -10.07
C ASN A 190 -9.15 0.69 -9.05
N THR A 191 -9.82 1.80 -9.27
CA THR A 191 -9.75 2.98 -8.43
C THR A 191 -10.56 2.84 -7.15
N LYS A 192 -11.44 1.85 -7.06
CA LYS A 192 -12.34 1.66 -5.92
C LYS A 192 -11.60 1.39 -4.61
N TYR A 193 -10.41 0.77 -4.68
CA TYR A 193 -9.62 0.43 -3.49
C TYR A 193 -8.38 1.31 -3.34
N GLY A 194 -8.26 2.36 -4.15
CA GLY A 194 -7.31 3.44 -3.93
C GLY A 194 -5.86 3.11 -4.22
N GLU A 195 -5.59 2.47 -5.35
CA GLU A 195 -4.21 2.28 -5.79
C GLU A 195 -3.57 3.63 -6.12
N SER A 196 -2.64 4.06 -5.29
CA SER A 196 -1.86 5.27 -5.51
C SER A 196 -0.55 5.02 -6.25
N GLY A 197 -0.10 3.75 -6.32
CA GLY A 197 1.22 3.39 -6.82
C GLY A 197 2.36 3.71 -5.85
N LEU A 198 2.06 4.10 -4.62
CA LEU A 198 3.03 4.41 -3.56
C LEU A 198 2.98 3.45 -2.38
N GLY A 199 1.98 2.57 -2.31
CA GLY A 199 1.80 1.66 -1.18
C GLY A 199 3.02 0.78 -0.93
N LEU A 200 3.51 0.07 -1.93
CA LEU A 200 4.69 -0.80 -1.80
C LEU A 200 6.00 -0.02 -1.63
N PRO A 201 6.27 1.07 -2.36
CA PRO A 201 7.42 1.93 -2.06
C PRO A 201 7.44 2.44 -0.61
N ILE A 202 6.31 2.85 -0.05
CA ILE A 202 6.19 3.27 1.35
C ILE A 202 6.52 2.10 2.29
N VAL A 203 5.96 0.92 2.03
CA VAL A 203 6.24 -0.30 2.82
C VAL A 203 7.74 -0.58 2.86
N GLN A 204 8.40 -0.58 1.71
CA GLN A 204 9.83 -0.82 1.63
C GLN A 204 10.63 0.17 2.49
N GLN A 205 10.31 1.45 2.42
CA GLN A 205 10.97 2.48 3.20
C GLN A 205 10.73 2.33 4.70
N LEU A 206 9.50 2.02 5.11
CA LEU A 206 9.15 1.81 6.52
C LEU A 206 9.86 0.60 7.10
N VAL A 207 9.91 -0.50 6.36
CA VAL A 207 10.65 -1.70 6.77
C VAL A 207 12.15 -1.40 6.90
N ARG A 208 12.70 -0.64 5.97
CA ARG A 208 14.10 -0.18 6.03
C ARG A 208 14.37 0.65 7.29
N LEU A 209 13.47 1.58 7.65
CA LEU A 209 13.62 2.40 8.86
C LEU A 209 13.59 1.54 10.14
N HIS A 210 12.87 0.42 10.12
CA HIS A 210 12.87 -0.55 11.22
C HIS A 210 14.09 -1.48 11.21
N LYS A 211 15.00 -1.33 10.23
CA LYS A 211 16.12 -2.24 9.99
C LYS A 211 15.67 -3.68 9.75
N GLY A 212 14.44 -3.84 9.26
CA GLY A 212 13.85 -5.10 8.87
C GLY A 212 14.17 -5.47 7.43
N LYS A 213 13.58 -6.57 6.99
CA LYS A 213 13.71 -7.09 5.63
C LYS A 213 12.34 -7.40 5.06
N ILE A 214 12.20 -7.22 3.75
CA ILE A 214 11.01 -7.62 3.03
C ILE A 214 11.41 -8.41 1.78
N ASN A 215 10.80 -9.58 1.61
CA ASN A 215 10.98 -10.45 0.46
C ASN A 215 9.63 -10.76 -0.17
N VAL A 216 9.65 -11.04 -1.47
CA VAL A 216 8.46 -11.37 -2.25
C VAL A 216 8.71 -12.67 -2.98
N GLU A 217 7.77 -13.61 -2.85
CA GLU A 217 7.71 -14.83 -3.64
C GLU A 217 6.44 -14.80 -4.44
N SER A 218 6.53 -14.99 -5.75
CA SER A 218 5.36 -14.94 -6.61
C SER A 218 5.55 -15.82 -7.83
N GLU A 219 4.45 -16.38 -8.29
CA GLU A 219 4.38 -17.13 -9.55
C GLU A 219 3.11 -16.72 -10.28
N LEU A 220 3.26 -16.36 -11.55
CA LEU A 220 2.15 -15.91 -12.38
C LEU A 220 1.06 -16.99 -12.41
N GLY A 221 -0.17 -16.59 -12.12
CA GLY A 221 -1.33 -17.48 -12.06
C GLY A 221 -1.52 -18.24 -10.75
N LYS A 222 -0.59 -18.14 -9.80
CA LYS A 222 -0.66 -18.84 -8.51
C LYS A 222 -0.80 -17.92 -7.29
N GLY A 223 -0.31 -16.71 -7.39
CA GLY A 223 -0.39 -15.72 -6.32
C GLY A 223 0.94 -15.21 -5.83
N THR A 224 0.89 -14.45 -4.75
CA THR A 224 2.04 -13.72 -4.20
C THR A 224 2.11 -13.88 -2.69
N THR A 225 3.32 -14.01 -2.15
CA THR A 225 3.59 -14.01 -0.72
C THR A 225 4.61 -12.92 -0.40
N PHE A 226 4.24 -12.00 0.50
CA PHE A 226 5.16 -11.04 1.10
C PHE A 226 5.63 -11.56 2.45
N ILE A 227 6.94 -11.51 2.69
CA ILE A 227 7.59 -11.98 3.91
C ILE A 227 8.35 -10.80 4.51
N ILE A 228 7.89 -10.33 5.66
CA ILE A 228 8.43 -9.14 6.31
C ILE A 228 8.98 -9.52 7.67
N SER A 229 10.24 -9.18 7.94
CA SER A 229 10.84 -9.39 9.24
C SER A 229 11.08 -8.06 9.95
N PHE A 230 10.70 -8.03 11.24
CA PHE A 230 11.00 -6.95 12.17
C PHE A 230 11.97 -7.46 13.21
N PRO A 231 13.17 -6.87 13.34
CA PRO A 231 14.13 -7.31 14.33
C PRO A 231 13.64 -7.05 15.75
N ASP A 232 13.95 -7.98 16.66
CA ASP A 232 13.72 -7.78 18.08
C ASP A 232 14.76 -6.77 18.57
N VAL A 233 14.30 -5.59 18.92
CA VAL A 233 15.16 -4.51 19.40
C VAL A 233 14.75 -4.19 20.82
N GLU A 234 15.66 -4.39 21.76
CA GLU A 234 15.46 -3.87 23.11
C GLU A 234 15.52 -2.36 23.06
N ILE A 235 14.45 -1.73 23.54
CA ILE A 235 14.42 -0.27 23.71
C ILE A 235 15.22 0.01 24.99
N THR A 236 16.45 0.51 24.83
CA THR A 236 17.15 1.13 25.96
C THR A 236 16.56 2.50 26.14
N GLU A 237 15.78 2.69 27.20
CA GLU A 237 15.40 4.02 27.66
C GLU A 237 16.68 4.75 28.10
N ASN A 238 17.02 5.82 27.38
CA ASN A 238 18.03 6.78 27.84
C ASN A 238 17.32 7.91 28.54
#